data_4687975a0feb909fb38c63971d7ad217
#
_entry.id   4687975a0feb909fb38c63971d7ad217
#
_cell.length_a   1.000
_cell.length_b   1.000
_cell.length_c   1.000
_cell.angle_alpha   90.00
_cell.angle_beta   90.00
_cell.angle_gamma   90.00
#
_symmetry.space_group_name_H-M   'P 1'
#
loop_
_entity.id
_entity.type
_entity.pdbx_description
1 polymer ?
#
loop_
_entity_poly.entity_id
_entity_poly.type
_entity_poly.pdbx_seq_one_letter_code
_entity_poly.pdbx_strand_id
1 'polypeptide(L)'
;MKTRITRKEFSVFALLFLLCFAALFLIRGRGKTGPTAKVRISLDGTVLGEYPLNEDRTIPIGDTNVCRIEDGKAFMLEASCPDQLCMEQFDPIGSGGGMIICLPNKVVLEGISGNVPEESAASIDAVSG
;
A
#
# COMPACT_ATOMS: atom_id res chain seq x y z
N MET A 1 33.89 -27.51 22.54
CA MET A 1 34.92 -26.47 22.33
C MET A 1 34.48 -25.19 23.02
N LYS A 2 35.13 -24.83 24.11
CA LYS A 2 34.86 -23.53 24.74
C LYS A 2 35.74 -22.47 24.05
N THR A 3 35.23 -21.84 23.01
CA THR A 3 35.84 -20.65 22.45
C THR A 3 35.71 -19.53 23.48
N ARG A 4 36.82 -19.23 24.14
CA ARG A 4 36.89 -18.04 25.01
C ARG A 4 36.86 -16.82 24.09
N ILE A 5 35.65 -16.26 23.89
CA ILE A 5 35.49 -15.00 23.20
C ILE A 5 36.22 -13.92 24.00
N THR A 6 37.26 -13.37 23.44
CA THR A 6 38.00 -12.29 24.07
C THR A 6 37.17 -11.00 24.07
N ARG A 7 37.39 -10.15 25.06
CA ARG A 7 36.65 -8.87 25.15
C ARG A 7 36.70 -8.03 23.85
N LYS A 8 37.81 -8.17 23.11
CA LYS A 8 37.99 -7.51 21.81
C LYS A 8 37.09 -8.11 20.73
N GLU A 9 36.95 -9.40 20.69
CA GLU A 9 36.04 -10.08 19.74
C GLU A 9 34.59 -9.76 20.04
N PHE A 10 34.23 -9.73 21.31
CA PHE A 10 32.89 -9.33 21.72
C PHE A 10 32.56 -7.88 21.28
N SER A 11 33.53 -6.95 21.41
CA SER A 11 33.35 -5.57 20.93
C SER A 11 33.17 -5.48 19.44
N VAL A 12 33.89 -6.30 18.66
CA VAL A 12 33.77 -6.32 17.19
C VAL A 12 32.39 -6.86 16.78
N PHE A 13 31.92 -7.93 17.42
CA PHE A 13 30.60 -8.48 17.16
C PHE A 13 29.47 -7.50 17.53
N ALA A 14 29.61 -6.83 18.67
CA ALA A 14 28.66 -5.82 19.12
C ALA A 14 28.60 -4.62 18.16
N LEU A 15 29.74 -4.18 17.65
CA LEU A 15 29.83 -3.10 16.67
C LEU A 15 29.19 -3.50 15.33
N LEU A 16 29.50 -4.71 14.85
CA LEU A 16 28.89 -5.25 13.62
C LEU A 16 27.38 -5.39 13.76
N PHE A 17 26.91 -5.89 14.89
CA PHE A 17 25.48 -6.03 15.15
C PHE A 17 24.78 -4.65 15.18
N LEU A 18 25.41 -3.67 15.82
CA LEU A 18 24.88 -2.32 15.90
C LEU A 18 24.83 -1.64 14.53
N LEU A 19 25.86 -1.83 13.69
CA LEU A 19 25.88 -1.35 12.30
C LEU A 19 24.80 -2.02 11.45
N CYS A 20 24.65 -3.32 11.59
CA CYS A 20 23.62 -4.07 10.87
C CYS A 20 22.21 -3.62 11.27
N PHE A 21 21.99 -3.41 12.57
CA PHE A 21 20.73 -2.92 13.11
C PHE A 21 20.42 -1.49 12.65
N ALA A 22 21.44 -0.63 12.65
CA ALA A 22 21.31 0.75 12.13
C ALA A 22 20.99 0.74 10.63
N ALA A 23 21.65 -0.11 9.84
CA ALA A 23 21.38 -0.25 8.42
C ALA A 23 19.94 -0.73 8.16
N LEU A 24 19.46 -1.72 8.90
CA LEU A 24 18.08 -2.20 8.81
C LEU A 24 17.07 -1.10 9.18
N PHE A 25 17.40 -0.30 10.19
CA PHE A 25 16.55 0.80 10.62
C PHE A 25 16.48 1.91 9.57
N LEU A 26 17.62 2.21 8.93
CA LEU A 26 17.68 3.20 7.84
C LEU A 26 16.95 2.70 6.57
N ILE A 27 17.06 1.42 6.25
CA ILE A 27 16.34 0.81 5.12
C ILE A 27 14.83 0.84 5.38
N ARG A 28 14.43 0.53 6.60
CA ARG A 28 13.01 0.56 7.00
C ARG A 28 12.45 1.99 7.02
N GLY A 29 13.27 2.97 7.40
CA GLY A 29 12.89 4.39 7.36
C GLY A 29 12.84 4.97 5.95
N ARG A 30 13.60 4.39 5.01
CA ARG A 30 13.65 4.83 3.61
C ARG A 30 12.55 4.23 2.72
N GLY A 31 11.81 3.25 3.20
CA GLY A 31 10.70 2.63 2.47
C GLY A 31 9.53 3.57 2.15
N LYS A 32 9.62 4.84 2.57
CA LYS A 32 8.58 5.85 2.29
C LYS A 32 8.90 6.79 1.13
N THR A 33 10.06 6.65 0.49
CA THR A 33 10.49 7.50 -0.63
C THR A 33 10.60 6.75 -1.95
N GLY A 34 9.72 5.80 -2.18
CA GLY A 34 9.51 5.23 -3.50
C GLY A 34 8.67 6.18 -4.37
N PRO A 35 8.58 5.95 -5.69
CA PRO A 35 7.62 6.65 -6.53
C PRO A 35 6.26 6.58 -5.85
N THR A 36 5.62 7.73 -5.71
CA THR A 36 4.42 7.89 -4.88
C THR A 36 3.31 7.00 -5.43
N ALA A 37 3.17 5.81 -4.90
CA ALA A 37 2.05 4.95 -5.21
C ALA A 37 0.76 5.64 -4.73
N LYS A 38 -0.28 5.56 -5.54
CA LYS A 38 -1.59 6.15 -5.26
C LYS A 38 -2.65 5.08 -5.34
N VAL A 39 -3.74 5.29 -4.65
CA VAL A 39 -4.95 4.51 -4.81
C VAL A 39 -5.99 5.35 -5.55
N ARG A 40 -6.53 4.79 -6.63
CA ARG A 40 -7.66 5.37 -7.36
C ARG A 40 -8.94 4.76 -6.83
N ILE A 41 -9.89 5.60 -6.46
CA ILE A 41 -11.19 5.19 -5.96
C ILE A 41 -12.25 5.51 -6.99
N SER A 42 -12.99 4.50 -7.42
CA SER A 42 -14.09 4.62 -8.36
C SER A 42 -15.39 4.13 -7.73
N LEU A 43 -16.47 4.81 -8.01
CA LEU A 43 -17.82 4.45 -7.60
C LEU A 43 -18.72 4.46 -8.82
N ASP A 44 -19.36 3.33 -9.11
CA ASP A 44 -20.27 3.16 -10.26
C ASP A 44 -19.64 3.60 -11.60
N GLY A 45 -18.37 3.23 -11.79
CA GLY A 45 -17.62 3.60 -13.01
C GLY A 45 -17.08 5.03 -13.04
N THR A 46 -17.38 5.84 -12.05
CA THR A 46 -16.89 7.23 -11.97
C THR A 46 -15.74 7.33 -10.99
N VAL A 47 -14.61 7.87 -11.42
CA VAL A 47 -13.45 8.09 -10.55
C VAL A 47 -13.75 9.24 -9.59
N LEU A 48 -13.74 8.94 -8.30
CA LEU A 48 -13.94 9.93 -7.25
C LEU A 48 -12.65 10.70 -6.93
N GLY A 49 -11.52 10.06 -7.05
CA GLY A 49 -10.23 10.69 -6.80
C GLY A 49 -9.08 9.70 -6.70
N GLU A 50 -7.89 10.24 -6.63
CA GLU A 50 -6.64 9.53 -6.41
C GLU A 50 -5.99 10.05 -5.14
N TYR A 51 -5.52 9.15 -4.29
CA TYR A 51 -4.96 9.50 -2.99
C TYR A 51 -3.59 8.85 -2.82
N PRO A 52 -2.57 9.61 -2.35
CA PRO A 52 -1.26 9.05 -2.14
C PRO A 52 -1.26 8.06 -0.97
N LEU A 53 -0.54 6.95 -1.13
CA LEU A 53 -0.44 5.91 -0.09
C LEU A 53 0.52 6.30 1.04
N ASN A 54 1.30 7.35 0.87
CA ASN A 54 2.24 7.81 1.90
C ASN A 54 1.59 8.67 3.00
N GLU A 55 0.33 9.02 2.83
CA GLU A 55 -0.43 9.79 3.82
C GLU A 55 -1.56 8.93 4.40
N ASP A 56 -1.57 8.80 5.72
CA ASP A 56 -2.65 8.13 6.42
C ASP A 56 -3.94 8.95 6.28
N ARG A 57 -4.99 8.30 5.78
CA ARG A 57 -6.25 8.99 5.50
C ARG A 57 -7.42 8.02 5.56
N THR A 58 -8.56 8.50 6.00
CA THR A 58 -9.84 7.79 5.94
C THR A 58 -10.74 8.48 4.94
N ILE A 59 -11.21 7.75 3.93
CA ILE A 59 -11.95 8.30 2.80
C ILE A 59 -13.30 7.61 2.72
N PRO A 60 -14.39 8.32 2.98
CA PRO A 60 -15.73 7.78 2.77
C PRO A 60 -16.03 7.67 1.26
N ILE A 61 -16.59 6.54 0.86
CA ILE A 61 -16.97 6.26 -0.52
C ILE A 61 -18.49 6.11 -0.57
N GLY A 62 -19.17 7.17 -0.97
CA GLY A 62 -20.61 7.21 -0.86
C GLY A 62 -21.07 7.03 0.58
N ASP A 63 -22.25 6.41 0.74
CA ASP A 63 -22.81 6.11 2.08
C ASP A 63 -22.55 4.66 2.52
N THR A 64 -21.87 3.87 1.71
CA THR A 64 -21.80 2.42 1.90
C THR A 64 -20.42 1.89 2.25
N ASN A 65 -19.36 2.57 1.82
CA ASN A 65 -18.00 2.07 1.97
C ASN A 65 -17.09 3.14 2.57
N VAL A 66 -16.06 2.68 3.27
CA VAL A 66 -14.99 3.54 3.78
C VAL A 66 -13.65 2.89 3.46
N CYS A 67 -12.80 3.64 2.77
CA CYS A 67 -11.42 3.25 2.50
C CYS A 67 -10.50 3.89 3.52
N ARG A 68 -9.52 3.13 4.00
CA ARG A 68 -8.47 3.64 4.87
C ARG A 68 -7.11 3.44 4.26
N ILE A 69 -6.28 4.46 4.36
CA ILE A 69 -4.86 4.40 4.01
C ILE A 69 -4.07 4.49 5.30
N GLU A 70 -3.27 3.47 5.57
CA GLU A 70 -2.44 3.37 6.75
C GLU A 70 -1.16 2.58 6.44
N ASP A 71 -0.01 3.08 6.90
CA ASP A 71 1.30 2.46 6.67
C ASP A 71 1.63 2.17 5.19
N GLY A 72 1.25 3.06 4.29
CA GLY A 72 1.50 2.90 2.87
C GLY A 72 0.62 1.87 2.17
N LYS A 73 -0.48 1.49 2.80
CA LYS A 73 -1.44 0.51 2.26
C LYS A 73 -2.85 1.06 2.32
N ALA A 74 -3.61 0.78 1.29
CA ALA A 74 -5.04 1.10 1.23
C ALA A 74 -5.87 -0.17 1.37
N PHE A 75 -6.91 -0.12 2.15
CA PHE A 75 -7.83 -1.23 2.36
C PHE A 75 -9.25 -0.74 2.64
N MET A 76 -10.21 -1.62 2.50
CA MET A 76 -11.59 -1.33 2.83
C MET A 76 -11.79 -1.46 4.34
N LEU A 77 -12.08 -0.35 5.01
CA LEU A 77 -12.31 -0.32 6.45
C LEU A 77 -13.74 -0.75 6.79
N GLU A 78 -14.70 -0.24 6.04
CA GLU A 78 -16.12 -0.55 6.20
C GLU A 78 -16.76 -0.75 4.83
N ALA A 79 -17.69 -1.70 4.77
CA ALA A 79 -18.49 -1.94 3.59
C ALA A 79 -19.86 -2.49 4.01
N SER A 80 -20.92 -1.96 3.43
CA SER A 80 -22.29 -2.40 3.72
C SER A 80 -22.72 -3.62 2.91
N CYS A 81 -21.81 -4.22 2.12
CA CYS A 81 -22.15 -5.40 1.35
C CYS A 81 -22.46 -6.59 2.27
N PRO A 82 -23.49 -7.42 1.94
CA PRO A 82 -23.92 -8.53 2.80
C PRO A 82 -22.84 -9.56 3.09
N ASP A 83 -22.00 -9.85 2.10
CA ASP A 83 -20.97 -10.88 2.18
C ASP A 83 -19.64 -10.39 2.75
N GLN A 84 -19.43 -9.08 2.82
CA GLN A 84 -18.19 -8.43 3.27
C GLN A 84 -16.90 -8.99 2.63
N LEU A 85 -17.03 -9.60 1.47
CA LEU A 85 -15.92 -10.22 0.75
C LEU A 85 -14.86 -9.20 0.33
N CYS A 86 -15.25 -7.96 0.08
CA CYS A 86 -14.31 -6.89 -0.25
C CYS A 86 -13.38 -6.53 0.91
N MET A 87 -13.71 -6.92 2.13
CA MET A 87 -12.89 -6.69 3.31
C MET A 87 -11.97 -7.88 3.64
N GLU A 88 -12.44 -9.09 3.36
CA GLU A 88 -11.74 -10.32 3.76
C GLU A 88 -10.97 -10.99 2.62
N GLN A 89 -11.46 -10.88 1.40
CA GLN A 89 -10.92 -11.63 0.27
C GLN A 89 -9.74 -10.93 -0.43
N PHE A 90 -9.59 -9.64 -0.25
CA PHE A 90 -8.56 -8.87 -0.95
C PHE A 90 -7.46 -8.42 -0.01
N ASP A 91 -6.23 -8.57 -0.46
CA ASP A 91 -5.07 -8.03 0.23
C ASP A 91 -5.04 -6.50 0.14
N PRO A 92 -4.52 -5.81 1.17
CA PRO A 92 -4.37 -4.38 1.12
C PRO A 92 -3.50 -3.93 -0.07
N ILE A 93 -3.91 -2.85 -0.72
CA ILE A 93 -3.20 -2.27 -1.86
C ILE A 93 -1.95 -1.54 -1.34
N GLY A 94 -0.79 -2.01 -1.73
CA GLY A 94 0.50 -1.40 -1.40
C GLY A 94 1.20 -0.79 -2.60
N SER A 95 2.49 -0.51 -2.45
CA SER A 95 3.34 0.06 -3.51
C SER A 95 3.46 -0.84 -4.74
N GLY A 96 3.21 -2.13 -4.60
CA GLY A 96 3.20 -3.09 -5.71
C GLY A 96 1.92 -3.08 -6.55
N GLY A 97 0.96 -2.25 -6.21
CA GLY A 97 -0.35 -2.22 -6.86
C GLY A 97 -1.35 -3.15 -6.19
N GLY A 98 -2.39 -3.47 -6.87
CA GLY A 98 -3.49 -4.31 -6.40
C GLY A 98 -4.85 -3.70 -6.72
N MET A 99 -5.90 -4.46 -6.45
CA MET A 99 -7.26 -4.02 -6.69
C MET A 99 -8.21 -4.62 -5.64
N ILE A 100 -9.11 -3.81 -5.13
CA ILE A 100 -10.20 -4.26 -4.25
C ILE A 100 -11.52 -3.88 -4.91
N ILE A 101 -12.40 -4.85 -5.08
CA ILE A 101 -13.68 -4.65 -5.75
C ILE A 101 -14.82 -5.02 -4.82
N CYS A 102 -15.76 -4.10 -4.63
CA CYS A 102 -17.02 -4.36 -3.95
C CYS A 102 -18.15 -4.30 -4.99
N LEU A 103 -18.52 -5.45 -5.53
CA LEU A 103 -19.51 -5.56 -6.59
C LEU A 103 -20.92 -5.06 -6.19
N PRO A 104 -21.46 -5.41 -5.01
CA PRO A 104 -22.78 -4.94 -4.62
C PRO A 104 -22.90 -3.41 -4.57
N ASN A 105 -21.83 -2.73 -4.16
CA ASN A 105 -21.80 -1.26 -4.03
C ASN A 105 -21.13 -0.58 -5.22
N LYS A 106 -20.61 -1.35 -6.19
CA LYS A 106 -19.90 -0.88 -7.39
C LYS A 106 -18.69 0.02 -7.07
N VAL A 107 -17.99 -0.33 -6.00
CA VAL A 107 -16.77 0.36 -5.55
C VAL A 107 -15.55 -0.39 -6.04
N VAL A 108 -14.60 0.33 -6.61
CA VAL A 108 -13.31 -0.19 -7.06
C VAL A 108 -12.19 0.65 -6.48
N LEU A 109 -11.27 0.00 -5.79
CA LEU A 109 -10.00 0.58 -5.36
C LEU A 109 -8.89 -0.01 -6.22
N GLU A 110 -8.14 0.83 -6.91
CA GLU A 110 -7.06 0.41 -7.80
C GLU A 110 -5.75 1.04 -7.38
N GLY A 111 -4.73 0.22 -7.19
CA GLY A 111 -3.38 0.69 -6.90
C GLY A 111 -2.69 1.18 -8.17
N ILE A 112 -2.22 2.42 -8.17
CA ILE A 112 -1.48 3.01 -9.27
C ILE A 112 -0.04 3.20 -8.83
N SER A 113 0.88 2.60 -9.58
CA SER A 113 2.30 2.87 -9.40
C SER A 113 2.64 4.24 -9.99
N GLY A 114 3.39 5.05 -9.25
CA GLY A 114 3.69 6.44 -9.65
C GLY A 114 4.48 6.60 -10.96
N ASN A 115 4.83 5.48 -11.61
CA ASN A 115 5.56 5.47 -12.88
C ASN A 115 4.71 5.14 -14.10
N VAL A 116 3.38 4.96 -13.94
CA VAL A 116 2.52 4.73 -15.10
C VAL A 116 2.13 6.10 -15.68
N PRO A 117 2.55 6.43 -16.91
CA PRO A 117 2.08 7.64 -17.55
C PRO A 117 0.55 7.59 -17.67
N GLU A 118 -0.10 8.68 -17.39
CA GLU A 118 -1.55 8.85 -17.55
C GLU A 118 -2.07 8.46 -18.95
N GLU A 119 -1.16 8.39 -19.88
CA GLU A 119 -1.42 8.06 -21.28
C GLU A 119 -1.98 6.65 -21.50
N SER A 120 -1.68 5.71 -20.59
CA SER A 120 -2.19 4.34 -20.71
C SER A 120 -3.70 4.22 -20.44
N ALA A 121 -4.24 5.08 -19.60
CA ALA A 121 -5.67 5.09 -19.31
C ALA A 121 -6.47 5.66 -20.48
N ALA A 122 -5.94 6.68 -21.14
CA ALA A 122 -6.57 7.29 -22.31
C ALA A 122 -6.57 6.37 -23.54
N SER A 123 -5.56 5.52 -23.69
CA SER A 123 -5.49 4.57 -24.81
C SER A 123 -6.47 3.40 -24.68
N ILE A 124 -6.83 3.01 -23.47
CA ILE A 124 -7.81 1.96 -23.22
C ILE A 124 -9.22 2.45 -23.55
N ASP A 125 -9.55 3.67 -23.20
CA ASP A 125 -10.83 4.27 -23.55
C ASP A 125 -11.00 4.45 -25.06
N ALA A 126 -9.94 4.73 -25.80
CA ALA A 126 -9.97 4.86 -27.25
C ALA A 126 -10.22 3.52 -27.97
N VAL A 127 -9.86 2.39 -27.36
CA VAL A 127 -10.05 1.04 -27.95
C VAL A 127 -11.42 0.48 -27.66
N SER A 128 -12.09 0.89 -26.60
CA SER A 128 -13.40 0.42 -26.20
C SER A 128 -14.57 1.18 -26.84
N GLY A 129 -14.26 2.23 -27.62
CA GLY A 129 -15.25 3.02 -28.33
C GLY A 129 -15.69 2.38 -29.67
#